data_16ec79f752e24ae6532809294abb2290
#
_entry.id   16ec79f752e24ae6532809294abb2290
#
_cell.length_a   1.000
_cell.length_b   1.000
_cell.length_c   1.000
_cell.angle_alpha   90.00
_cell.angle_beta   90.00
_cell.angle_gamma   90.00
#
_symmetry.space_group_name_H-M   'P 1'
#
loop_
_entity.id
_entity.type
_entity.pdbx_description
1 polymer ?
#
loop_
_entity_poly.entity_id
_entity_poly.type
_entity_poly.pdbx_seq_one_letter_code
_entity_poly.pdbx_strand_id
1 'polypeptide(L)'
;TQSRSSAASDVYKRQDLAFEVLSLFATDIPADDLRRLTRAAYTQEIFNSEDIVPLRPLDGGLSLLGLSEGPTLAFKDMAMQFLGQVFEYVLAKRGTTLNIVGATSGDTGSAAEYALRGKQGVAVFMLSPHGRMSAFQRAQMYSLQDENIHNIAVRGVFDEAQDIVKALAGDLAFKTKYRLGAVNSINWARIAAQVVYY
;
A
#
# COMPACT_ATOMS: atom_id res chain seq x y z
N THR A 1 -17.10 -42.33 -1.08
CA THR A 1 -16.19 -41.35 -0.44
C THR A 1 -14.94 -41.21 -1.30
N GLN A 2 -15.02 -40.47 -2.42
CA GLN A 2 -13.84 -40.10 -3.18
C GLN A 2 -13.26 -38.79 -2.59
N SER A 3 -11.99 -38.85 -2.27
CA SER A 3 -11.24 -37.77 -1.67
C SER A 3 -11.21 -36.54 -2.58
N ARG A 4 -11.73 -35.42 -2.10
CA ARG A 4 -11.57 -34.06 -2.68
C ARG A 4 -10.17 -33.51 -2.41
N SER A 5 -9.12 -34.30 -2.54
CA SER A 5 -7.77 -33.94 -2.11
C SER A 5 -6.81 -33.60 -3.26
N SER A 6 -7.24 -33.60 -4.52
CA SER A 6 -6.29 -33.35 -5.64
C SER A 6 -6.55 -32.07 -6.46
N ALA A 7 -7.64 -31.35 -6.18
CA ALA A 7 -7.93 -30.10 -6.91
C ALA A 7 -7.43 -28.83 -6.20
N ALA A 8 -6.85 -28.97 -5.01
CA ALA A 8 -6.37 -27.83 -4.23
C ALA A 8 -4.89 -27.47 -4.47
N SER A 9 -4.18 -28.25 -5.30
CA SER A 9 -2.74 -27.99 -5.55
C SER A 9 -2.45 -27.02 -6.70
N ASP A 10 -3.45 -26.67 -7.50
CA ASP A 10 -3.30 -25.77 -8.65
C ASP A 10 -3.88 -24.36 -8.43
N VAL A 11 -4.25 -24.02 -7.21
CA VAL A 11 -4.59 -22.65 -6.88
C VAL A 11 -3.27 -21.87 -6.82
N TYR A 12 -3.01 -21.05 -7.84
CA TYR A 12 -1.93 -20.09 -7.83
C TYR A 12 -1.91 -19.34 -6.50
N LYS A 13 -0.81 -19.42 -5.78
CA LYS A 13 -0.65 -18.58 -4.59
C LYS A 13 -0.76 -17.12 -5.02
N ARG A 14 -1.39 -16.29 -4.20
CA ARG A 14 -1.59 -14.86 -4.53
C ARG A 14 -0.30 -14.17 -4.96
N GLN A 15 0.83 -14.57 -4.41
CA GLN A 15 2.15 -14.06 -4.76
C GLN A 15 2.56 -14.37 -6.20
N ASP A 16 2.24 -15.56 -6.68
CA ASP A 16 2.57 -15.98 -8.04
C ASP A 16 1.65 -15.28 -9.07
N LEU A 17 0.35 -15.17 -8.78
CA LEU A 17 -0.57 -14.36 -9.57
C LEU A 17 -0.11 -12.88 -9.64
N ALA A 18 0.30 -12.33 -8.51
CA ALA A 18 0.84 -10.97 -8.45
C ALA A 18 2.08 -10.81 -9.32
N PHE A 19 2.99 -11.77 -9.30
CA PHE A 19 4.16 -11.78 -10.16
C PHE A 19 3.77 -11.83 -11.63
N GLU A 20 2.88 -12.72 -12.04
CA GLU A 20 2.43 -12.85 -13.45
C GLU A 20 1.80 -11.54 -13.95
N VAL A 21 0.88 -10.95 -13.19
CA VAL A 21 0.24 -9.68 -13.56
C VAL A 21 1.25 -8.53 -13.60
N LEU A 22 2.05 -8.38 -12.56
CA LEU A 22 2.95 -7.23 -12.43
C LEU A 22 4.14 -7.29 -13.38
N SER A 23 4.58 -8.48 -13.79
CA SER A 23 5.64 -8.65 -14.80
C SER A 23 5.28 -8.06 -16.16
N LEU A 24 3.99 -7.93 -16.47
CA LEU A 24 3.52 -7.30 -17.70
C LEU A 24 3.76 -5.77 -17.72
N PHE A 25 3.92 -5.15 -16.54
CA PHE A 25 4.03 -3.71 -16.38
C PHE A 25 5.39 -3.26 -15.84
N ALA A 26 5.98 -4.02 -14.93
CA ALA A 26 7.27 -3.72 -14.28
C ALA A 26 8.43 -4.39 -15.02
N THR A 27 8.54 -4.12 -16.32
CA THR A 27 9.51 -4.79 -17.24
C THR A 27 10.97 -4.38 -17.00
N ASP A 28 11.21 -3.33 -16.23
CA ASP A 28 12.52 -2.82 -15.83
C ASP A 28 13.02 -3.39 -14.50
N ILE A 29 12.19 -4.18 -13.81
CA ILE A 29 12.58 -4.94 -12.61
C ILE A 29 12.94 -6.37 -13.03
N PRO A 30 14.15 -6.88 -12.70
CA PRO A 30 14.50 -8.27 -12.96
C PRO A 30 13.48 -9.24 -12.36
N ALA A 31 13.16 -10.32 -13.08
CA ALA A 31 12.11 -11.27 -12.70
C ALA A 31 12.29 -11.84 -11.28
N ASP A 32 13.53 -12.18 -10.90
CA ASP A 32 13.82 -12.71 -9.57
C ASP A 32 13.60 -11.67 -8.47
N ASP A 33 13.95 -10.41 -8.74
CA ASP A 33 13.67 -9.31 -7.82
C ASP A 33 12.16 -9.09 -7.67
N LEU A 34 11.41 -9.07 -8.80
CA LEU A 34 9.96 -8.90 -8.76
C LEU A 34 9.28 -10.04 -7.99
N ARG A 35 9.71 -11.29 -8.18
CA ARG A 35 9.23 -12.45 -7.40
C ARG A 35 9.50 -12.26 -5.90
N ARG A 36 10.67 -11.78 -5.55
CA ARG A 36 11.03 -11.49 -4.15
C ARG A 36 10.14 -10.41 -3.56
N LEU A 37 9.88 -9.32 -4.31
CA LEU A 37 9.03 -8.21 -3.89
C LEU A 37 7.57 -8.63 -3.70
N THR A 38 6.99 -9.42 -4.62
CA THR A 38 5.62 -9.92 -4.48
C THR A 38 5.48 -10.88 -3.30
N ARG A 39 6.45 -11.76 -3.08
CA ARG A 39 6.46 -12.66 -1.93
C ARG A 39 6.60 -11.93 -0.60
N ALA A 40 7.38 -10.86 -0.56
CA ALA A 40 7.53 -10.03 0.64
C ALA A 40 6.31 -9.15 0.93
N ALA A 41 5.55 -8.78 -0.11
CA ALA A 41 4.36 -7.95 0.04
C ALA A 41 3.13 -8.74 0.51
N TYR A 42 2.96 -9.98 0.04
CA TYR A 42 1.75 -10.76 0.25
C TYR A 42 2.02 -11.98 1.14
N THR A 43 2.07 -11.74 2.43
CA THR A 43 2.29 -12.80 3.44
C THR A 43 1.11 -12.91 4.40
N GLN A 44 0.94 -14.09 4.99
CA GLN A 44 -0.09 -14.33 6.00
C GLN A 44 0.09 -13.40 7.21
N GLU A 45 1.32 -13.08 7.59
CA GLU A 45 1.61 -12.19 8.72
C GLU A 45 1.12 -10.77 8.46
N ILE A 46 1.17 -10.30 7.20
CA ILE A 46 0.70 -8.96 6.82
C ILE A 46 -0.83 -8.95 6.68
N PHE A 47 -1.41 -9.98 6.06
CA PHE A 47 -2.82 -9.98 5.68
C PHE A 47 -3.72 -10.78 6.63
N ASN A 48 -3.19 -11.37 7.69
CA ASN A 48 -3.94 -12.22 8.64
C ASN A 48 -4.79 -13.32 7.98
N SER A 49 -4.46 -13.69 6.75
CA SER A 49 -5.13 -14.71 5.96
C SER A 49 -4.11 -15.44 5.08
N GLU A 50 -4.19 -16.76 5.04
CA GLU A 50 -3.33 -17.59 4.18
C GLU A 50 -3.63 -17.31 2.69
N ASP A 51 -4.90 -17.10 2.36
CA ASP A 51 -5.33 -16.81 0.99
C ASP A 51 -5.01 -15.38 0.55
N ILE A 52 -4.67 -14.48 1.48
CA ILE A 52 -4.45 -13.03 1.26
C ILE A 52 -5.75 -12.32 0.84
N VAL A 53 -6.46 -12.85 -0.15
CA VAL A 53 -7.75 -12.41 -0.66
C VAL A 53 -8.70 -13.60 -0.66
N PRO A 54 -9.35 -13.90 0.47
CA PRO A 54 -10.24 -15.04 0.56
C PRO A 54 -11.50 -14.85 -0.27
N LEU A 55 -11.90 -15.91 -0.97
CA LEU A 55 -13.17 -15.99 -1.69
C LEU A 55 -14.14 -16.85 -0.91
N ARG A 56 -15.18 -16.25 -0.36
CA ARG A 56 -16.19 -16.91 0.47
C ARG A 56 -17.44 -17.16 -0.36
N PRO A 57 -17.82 -18.43 -0.63
CA PRO A 57 -19.04 -18.74 -1.35
C PRO A 57 -20.27 -18.35 -0.52
N LEU A 58 -21.26 -17.81 -1.20
CA LEU A 58 -22.59 -17.46 -0.66
C LEU A 58 -23.68 -18.29 -1.39
N ASP A 59 -24.92 -18.21 -0.90
CA ASP A 59 -26.03 -18.84 -1.56
C ASP A 59 -26.31 -18.25 -2.96
N GLY A 60 -26.93 -19.03 -3.85
CA GLY A 60 -27.32 -18.58 -5.18
C GLY A 60 -26.16 -18.39 -6.18
N GLY A 61 -25.03 -19.02 -5.95
CA GLY A 61 -23.87 -18.96 -6.87
C GLY A 61 -23.06 -17.66 -6.77
N LEU A 62 -23.31 -16.87 -5.74
CA LEU A 62 -22.53 -15.67 -5.43
C LEU A 62 -21.27 -16.03 -4.63
N SER A 63 -20.29 -15.15 -4.66
CA SER A 63 -19.10 -15.23 -3.80
C SER A 63 -18.71 -13.85 -3.28
N LEU A 64 -18.26 -13.80 -2.04
CA LEU A 64 -17.73 -12.60 -1.42
C LEU A 64 -16.21 -12.61 -1.50
N LEU A 65 -15.64 -11.62 -2.18
CA LEU A 65 -14.20 -11.40 -2.24
C LEU A 65 -13.77 -10.55 -1.03
N GLY A 66 -12.94 -11.12 -0.16
CA GLY A 66 -12.41 -10.45 1.03
C GLY A 66 -11.23 -9.56 0.68
N LEU A 67 -11.37 -8.24 0.84
CA LEU A 67 -10.33 -7.24 0.58
C LEU A 67 -9.91 -6.47 1.85
N SER A 68 -10.34 -6.92 3.01
CA SER A 68 -10.12 -6.27 4.30
C SER A 68 -9.25 -7.08 5.25
N GLU A 69 -8.43 -7.96 4.71
CA GLU A 69 -7.54 -8.82 5.51
C GLU A 69 -6.18 -8.17 5.82
N GLY A 70 -5.88 -7.05 5.17
CA GLY A 70 -4.62 -6.32 5.35
C GLY A 70 -4.53 -5.53 6.66
N PRO A 71 -3.36 -4.95 6.97
CA PRO A 71 -3.08 -4.34 8.27
C PRO A 71 -3.97 -3.14 8.61
N THR A 72 -4.54 -2.46 7.62
CA THR A 72 -5.46 -1.33 7.86
C THR A 72 -6.92 -1.66 7.60
N LEU A 73 -7.22 -2.92 7.26
CA LEU A 73 -8.55 -3.41 6.93
C LEU A 73 -9.19 -2.70 5.73
N ALA A 74 -8.37 -2.11 4.87
CA ALA A 74 -8.79 -1.45 3.64
C ALA A 74 -8.21 -2.17 2.42
N PHE A 75 -8.99 -2.27 1.33
CA PHE A 75 -8.54 -2.87 0.07
C PHE A 75 -7.24 -2.24 -0.48
N LYS A 76 -6.93 -1.02 -0.03
CA LYS A 76 -5.73 -0.27 -0.40
C LYS A 76 -4.44 -0.95 0.05
N ASP A 77 -4.51 -1.77 1.09
CA ASP A 77 -3.36 -2.54 1.58
C ASP A 77 -2.75 -3.42 0.50
N MET A 78 -3.57 -4.00 -0.38
CA MET A 78 -3.10 -4.84 -1.49
C MET A 78 -2.06 -4.12 -2.35
N ALA A 79 -2.36 -2.90 -2.79
CA ALA A 79 -1.42 -2.13 -3.60
C ALA A 79 -0.30 -1.52 -2.76
N MET A 80 -0.62 -1.01 -1.58
CA MET A 80 0.36 -0.27 -0.76
C MET A 80 1.46 -1.17 -0.22
N GLN A 81 1.16 -2.40 0.19
CA GLN A 81 2.19 -3.34 0.66
C GLN A 81 3.19 -3.68 -0.45
N PHE A 82 2.73 -3.88 -1.68
CA PHE A 82 3.63 -4.06 -2.82
C PHE A 82 4.43 -2.79 -3.14
N LEU A 83 3.78 -1.63 -3.19
CA LEU A 83 4.47 -0.36 -3.45
C LEU A 83 5.52 -0.05 -2.38
N GLY A 84 5.28 -0.38 -1.12
CA GLY A 84 6.27 -0.23 -0.05
C GLY A 84 7.55 -1.03 -0.34
N GLN A 85 7.43 -2.25 -0.83
CA GLN A 85 8.57 -3.07 -1.25
C GLN A 85 9.29 -2.46 -2.46
N VAL A 86 8.55 -1.98 -3.45
CA VAL A 86 9.11 -1.37 -4.66
C VAL A 86 9.84 -0.06 -4.34
N PHE A 87 9.28 0.79 -3.47
CA PHE A 87 9.94 2.04 -3.07
C PHE A 87 11.31 1.76 -2.43
N GLU A 88 11.36 0.89 -1.45
CA GLU A 88 12.61 0.52 -0.78
C GLU A 88 13.63 -0.05 -1.77
N TYR A 89 13.22 -0.98 -2.63
CA TYR A 89 14.07 -1.58 -3.66
C TYR A 89 14.64 -0.54 -4.63
N VAL A 90 13.80 0.32 -5.19
CA VAL A 90 14.22 1.31 -6.19
C VAL A 90 15.13 2.37 -5.56
N LEU A 91 14.83 2.84 -4.35
CA LEU A 91 15.63 3.82 -3.65
C LEU A 91 17.01 3.27 -3.28
N ALA A 92 17.06 2.03 -2.80
CA ALA A 92 18.35 1.34 -2.53
C ALA A 92 19.17 1.19 -3.81
N LYS A 93 18.54 0.75 -4.91
CA LYS A 93 19.23 0.59 -6.21
C LYS A 93 19.76 1.90 -6.78
N ARG A 94 19.07 3.02 -6.51
CA ARG A 94 19.47 4.37 -6.96
C ARG A 94 20.38 5.09 -5.97
N GLY A 95 20.63 4.57 -4.79
CA GLY A 95 21.42 5.21 -3.74
C GLY A 95 20.83 6.56 -3.30
N THR A 96 19.50 6.67 -3.24
CA THR A 96 18.80 7.92 -2.94
C THR A 96 17.72 7.73 -1.87
N THR A 97 17.17 8.85 -1.39
CA THR A 97 16.07 8.88 -0.42
C THR A 97 14.86 9.63 -0.97
N LEU A 98 13.70 9.42 -0.39
CA LEU A 98 12.45 10.05 -0.78
C LEU A 98 11.66 10.52 0.45
N ASN A 99 11.14 11.72 0.42
CA ASN A 99 10.18 12.22 1.39
C ASN A 99 8.78 12.20 0.76
N ILE A 100 7.93 11.33 1.25
CA ILE A 100 6.55 11.24 0.79
C ILE A 100 5.70 12.22 1.59
N VAL A 101 5.03 13.11 0.89
CA VAL A 101 4.07 14.05 1.49
C VAL A 101 2.67 13.73 0.95
N GLY A 102 1.72 13.56 1.84
CA GLY A 102 0.35 13.23 1.47
C GLY A 102 -0.67 13.89 2.38
N ALA A 103 -1.89 14.07 1.87
CA ALA A 103 -3.06 14.41 2.67
C ALA A 103 -4.03 13.24 2.68
N THR A 104 -4.64 12.99 3.81
CA THR A 104 -5.57 11.86 3.98
C THR A 104 -6.75 12.23 4.86
N SER A 105 -7.89 11.61 4.57
CA SER A 105 -9.04 11.57 5.48
C SER A 105 -9.08 10.28 6.32
N GLY A 106 -8.11 9.37 6.11
CA GLY A 106 -7.97 8.11 6.87
C GLY A 106 -7.34 6.97 6.07
N ASP A 107 -8.12 6.26 5.27
CA ASP A 107 -7.75 4.97 4.65
C ASP A 107 -6.46 4.99 3.84
N THR A 108 -6.28 6.00 2.97
CA THR A 108 -5.09 6.03 2.12
C THR A 108 -3.83 6.32 2.93
N GLY A 109 -3.93 7.20 3.91
CA GLY A 109 -2.82 7.52 4.80
C GLY A 109 -2.43 6.33 5.65
N SER A 110 -3.40 5.68 6.31
CA SER A 110 -3.15 4.47 7.10
C SER A 110 -2.45 3.40 6.26
N ALA A 111 -2.99 3.07 5.09
CA ALA A 111 -2.41 2.04 4.22
C ALA A 111 -0.99 2.40 3.74
N ALA A 112 -0.73 3.67 3.44
CA ALA A 112 0.60 4.13 3.03
C ALA A 112 1.60 4.05 4.19
N GLU A 113 1.22 4.50 5.38
CA GLU A 113 2.07 4.46 6.56
C GLU A 113 2.42 3.02 6.95
N TYR A 114 1.43 2.13 7.01
CA TYR A 114 1.67 0.71 7.32
C TYR A 114 2.55 0.01 6.29
N ALA A 115 2.49 0.41 5.04
CA ALA A 115 3.33 -0.15 3.98
C ALA A 115 4.77 0.39 4.00
N LEU A 116 4.95 1.62 4.47
CA LEU A 116 6.22 2.34 4.41
C LEU A 116 6.95 2.44 5.75
N ARG A 117 6.28 2.08 6.87
CA ARG A 117 6.88 2.07 8.19
C ARG A 117 8.15 1.21 8.24
N GLY A 118 9.19 1.73 8.84
CA GLY A 118 10.47 1.02 8.97
C GLY A 118 11.24 0.82 7.66
N LYS A 119 10.72 1.27 6.50
CA LYS A 119 11.39 1.14 5.20
C LYS A 119 12.59 2.08 5.11
N GLN A 120 13.69 1.57 4.58
CA GLN A 120 14.91 2.36 4.43
C GLN A 120 14.81 3.36 3.27
N GLY A 121 15.35 4.56 3.50
CA GLY A 121 15.39 5.60 2.48
C GLY A 121 14.08 6.35 2.23
N VAL A 122 13.01 6.04 2.98
CA VAL A 122 11.70 6.71 2.87
C VAL A 122 11.34 7.36 4.19
N ALA A 123 10.92 8.64 4.14
CA ALA A 123 10.20 9.28 5.24
C ALA A 123 8.79 9.68 4.76
N VAL A 124 7.80 9.54 5.61
CA VAL A 124 6.38 9.78 5.30
C VAL A 124 5.86 10.92 6.18
N PHE A 125 5.36 11.96 5.54
CA PHE A 125 4.71 13.10 6.18
C PHE A 125 3.24 13.13 5.76
N MET A 126 2.35 12.70 6.66
CA MET A 126 0.94 12.58 6.34
C MET A 126 0.12 13.66 7.06
N LEU A 127 -0.49 14.54 6.27
CA LEU A 127 -1.37 15.60 6.74
C LEU A 127 -2.80 15.08 6.85
N SER A 128 -3.43 15.33 8.00
CA SER A 128 -4.82 14.93 8.23
C SER A 128 -5.61 16.04 8.95
N PRO A 129 -6.93 16.15 8.73
CA PRO A 129 -7.74 17.19 9.34
C PRO A 129 -7.92 16.90 10.84
N HIS A 130 -7.48 17.84 11.68
CA HIS A 130 -7.57 17.71 13.14
C HIS A 130 -9.01 17.49 13.61
N GLY A 131 -9.22 16.40 14.35
CA GLY A 131 -10.51 16.06 14.94
C GLY A 131 -11.61 15.62 13.95
N ARG A 132 -11.28 15.41 12.67
CA ARG A 132 -12.26 15.07 11.62
C ARG A 132 -12.09 13.66 11.02
N MET A 133 -11.15 12.90 11.51
CA MET A 133 -11.00 11.48 11.16
C MET A 133 -11.85 10.62 12.10
N SER A 134 -12.23 9.42 11.64
CA SER A 134 -12.81 8.42 12.54
C SER A 134 -11.84 8.06 13.66
N ALA A 135 -12.37 7.69 14.83
CA ALA A 135 -11.54 7.29 15.97
C ALA A 135 -10.62 6.10 15.62
N PHE A 136 -11.12 5.17 14.82
CA PHE A 136 -10.40 4.00 14.36
C PHE A 136 -9.20 4.38 13.47
N GLN A 137 -9.41 5.14 12.41
CA GLN A 137 -8.36 5.57 11.49
C GLN A 137 -7.31 6.45 12.18
N ARG A 138 -7.77 7.33 13.08
CA ARG A 138 -6.86 8.12 13.90
C ARG A 138 -5.98 7.23 14.78
N ALA A 139 -6.56 6.21 15.42
CA ALA A 139 -5.80 5.27 16.23
C ALA A 139 -4.77 4.49 15.39
N GLN A 140 -5.16 4.02 14.20
CA GLN A 140 -4.23 3.34 13.29
C GLN A 140 -3.00 4.20 12.98
N MET A 141 -3.20 5.44 12.55
CA MET A 141 -2.11 6.31 12.10
C MET A 141 -1.27 6.84 13.27
N TYR A 142 -1.91 7.41 14.28
CA TYR A 142 -1.20 8.11 15.35
C TYR A 142 -0.63 7.17 16.43
N SER A 143 -0.87 5.86 16.35
CA SER A 143 -0.21 4.86 17.19
C SER A 143 1.16 4.42 16.65
N LEU A 144 1.47 4.74 15.39
CA LEU A 144 2.75 4.38 14.81
C LEU A 144 3.89 5.20 15.44
N GLN A 145 4.94 4.50 15.86
CA GLN A 145 6.12 5.07 16.52
C GLN A 145 7.40 4.91 15.69
N ASP A 146 7.24 4.54 14.41
CA ASP A 146 8.36 4.36 13.51
C ASP A 146 9.01 5.70 13.18
N GLU A 147 10.33 5.79 13.27
CA GLU A 147 11.09 7.04 13.10
C GLU A 147 10.87 7.74 11.75
N ASN A 148 10.47 6.98 10.74
CA ASN A 148 10.24 7.50 9.40
C ASN A 148 8.77 7.88 9.12
N ILE A 149 7.86 7.79 10.12
CA ILE A 149 6.44 8.13 9.98
C ILE A 149 6.14 9.38 10.79
N HIS A 150 5.63 10.42 10.10
CA HIS A 150 5.32 11.71 10.70
C HIS A 150 3.88 12.11 10.40
N ASN A 151 3.02 12.05 11.42
CA ASN A 151 1.62 12.45 11.35
C ASN A 151 1.46 13.94 11.73
N ILE A 152 0.84 14.72 10.86
CA ILE A 152 0.63 16.17 11.02
C ILE A 152 -0.86 16.47 11.04
N ALA A 153 -1.36 16.91 12.18
CA ALA A 153 -2.75 17.34 12.31
C ALA A 153 -2.90 18.81 11.87
N VAL A 154 -3.66 19.03 10.80
CA VAL A 154 -3.95 20.36 10.26
C VAL A 154 -5.28 20.88 10.82
N ARG A 155 -5.29 22.08 11.38
CA ARG A 155 -6.53 22.74 11.81
C ARG A 155 -7.30 23.22 10.58
N GLY A 156 -8.29 22.42 10.15
CA GLY A 156 -9.06 22.69 8.95
C GLY A 156 -9.80 21.45 8.46
N VAL A 157 -10.21 21.45 7.20
CA VAL A 157 -10.82 20.33 6.50
C VAL A 157 -9.80 19.57 5.66
N PHE A 158 -10.21 18.43 5.10
CA PHE A 158 -9.33 17.61 4.26
C PHE A 158 -8.80 18.38 3.04
N ASP A 159 -9.62 19.21 2.42
CA ASP A 159 -9.24 19.96 1.23
C ASP A 159 -8.11 20.96 1.53
N GLU A 160 -8.12 21.60 2.70
CA GLU A 160 -7.05 22.51 3.13
C GLU A 160 -5.72 21.75 3.35
N ALA A 161 -5.77 20.57 3.93
CA ALA A 161 -4.58 19.70 4.03
C ALA A 161 -4.07 19.30 2.65
N GLN A 162 -4.98 19.01 1.71
CA GLN A 162 -4.65 18.65 0.33
C GLN A 162 -4.06 19.86 -0.42
N ASP A 163 -4.53 21.08 -0.18
CA ASP A 163 -4.02 22.29 -0.83
C ASP A 163 -2.58 22.60 -0.36
N ILE A 164 -2.25 22.33 0.90
CA ILE A 164 -0.87 22.40 1.38
C ILE A 164 0.03 21.43 0.60
N VAL A 165 -0.40 20.19 0.44
CA VAL A 165 0.36 19.17 -0.32
C VAL A 165 0.54 19.59 -1.77
N LYS A 166 -0.52 20.13 -2.42
CA LYS A 166 -0.45 20.64 -3.80
C LYS A 166 0.53 21.80 -3.92
N ALA A 167 0.51 22.74 -2.97
CA ALA A 167 1.41 23.88 -2.96
C ALA A 167 2.88 23.42 -2.85
N LEU A 168 3.18 22.49 -1.94
CA LEU A 168 4.51 21.90 -1.80
C LEU A 168 4.96 21.16 -3.07
N ALA A 169 4.06 20.39 -3.70
CA ALA A 169 4.35 19.66 -4.93
C ALA A 169 4.54 20.59 -6.15
N GLY A 170 3.88 21.76 -6.15
CA GLY A 170 3.98 22.77 -7.19
C GLY A 170 5.24 23.62 -7.11
N ASP A 171 5.85 23.74 -5.94
CA ASP A 171 7.15 24.41 -5.77
C ASP A 171 8.27 23.44 -6.20
N LEU A 172 8.71 23.56 -7.45
CA LEU A 172 9.72 22.69 -8.03
C LEU A 172 11.08 22.78 -7.33
N ALA A 173 11.45 23.93 -6.83
CA ALA A 173 12.71 24.13 -6.11
C ALA A 173 12.66 23.39 -4.76
N PHE A 174 11.58 23.56 -4.02
CA PHE A 174 11.35 22.87 -2.75
C PHE A 174 11.26 21.35 -2.97
N LYS A 175 10.46 20.91 -3.93
CA LYS A 175 10.29 19.51 -4.30
C LYS A 175 11.61 18.82 -4.62
N THR A 176 12.45 19.48 -5.41
CA THR A 176 13.77 18.94 -5.79
C THR A 176 14.72 18.93 -4.59
N LYS A 177 14.80 20.03 -3.85
CA LYS A 177 15.68 20.16 -2.68
C LYS A 177 15.40 19.08 -1.63
N TYR A 178 14.12 18.82 -1.35
CA TYR A 178 13.70 17.87 -0.32
C TYR A 178 13.29 16.52 -0.89
N ARG A 179 13.48 16.26 -2.18
CA ARG A 179 13.14 15.00 -2.84
C ARG A 179 11.72 14.55 -2.51
N LEU A 180 10.75 15.43 -2.76
CA LEU A 180 9.36 15.14 -2.45
C LEU A 180 8.75 14.18 -3.47
N GLY A 181 8.10 13.14 -2.94
CA GLY A 181 7.22 12.25 -3.65
C GLY A 181 5.81 12.28 -3.08
N ALA A 182 4.89 11.63 -3.74
CA ALA A 182 3.51 11.53 -3.30
C ALA A 182 3.00 10.10 -3.40
N VAL A 183 2.13 9.74 -2.46
CA VAL A 183 1.28 8.56 -2.55
C VAL A 183 -0.16 9.05 -2.65
N ASN A 184 -0.81 8.79 -3.76
CA ASN A 184 -2.19 9.22 -3.99
C ASN A 184 -3.06 8.07 -4.52
N SER A 185 -4.37 8.32 -4.60
CA SER A 185 -5.35 7.31 -5.03
C SER A 185 -5.26 7.02 -6.53
N ILE A 186 -4.71 7.94 -7.34
CA ILE A 186 -4.67 7.85 -8.81
C ILE A 186 -3.19 7.77 -9.23
N ASN A 187 -2.57 6.66 -8.92
CA ASN A 187 -1.22 6.32 -9.35
C ASN A 187 -1.30 5.05 -10.19
N TRP A 188 -0.70 5.04 -11.37
CA TRP A 188 -0.74 3.88 -12.29
C TRP A 188 -0.23 2.60 -11.64
N ALA A 189 0.92 2.65 -10.96
CA ALA A 189 1.48 1.48 -10.30
C ALA A 189 0.56 0.93 -9.21
N ARG A 190 -0.14 1.82 -8.49
CA ARG A 190 -1.16 1.43 -7.51
C ARG A 190 -2.35 0.75 -8.18
N ILE A 191 -2.84 1.29 -9.31
CA ILE A 191 -3.97 0.70 -10.05
C ILE A 191 -3.56 -0.67 -10.58
N ALA A 192 -2.38 -0.81 -11.19
CA ALA A 192 -1.86 -2.07 -11.67
C ALA A 192 -1.74 -3.12 -10.55
N ALA A 193 -1.23 -2.71 -9.37
CA ALA A 193 -1.14 -3.59 -8.21
C ALA A 193 -2.52 -3.99 -7.64
N GLN A 194 -3.57 -3.19 -7.85
CA GLN A 194 -4.93 -3.54 -7.43
C GLN A 194 -5.57 -4.60 -8.33
N VAL A 195 -5.13 -4.75 -9.59
CA VAL A 195 -5.62 -5.83 -10.47
C VAL A 195 -5.35 -7.21 -9.88
N VAL A 196 -4.31 -7.34 -9.06
CA VAL A 196 -3.88 -8.61 -8.43
C VAL A 196 -4.96 -9.24 -7.53
N TYR A 197 -5.92 -8.48 -7.03
CA TYR A 197 -6.95 -9.07 -6.16
C TYR A 197 -8.16 -9.65 -6.89
N TYR A 198 -8.31 -9.47 -8.18
CA TYR A 198 -9.38 -10.08 -8.99
C TYR A 198 -9.08 -11.52 -9.43
#